data_5a153c0097c796f7829caae3b1d34af2
#
_entry.id   5a153c0097c796f7829caae3b1d34af2
#
_cell.length_a   1.000
_cell.length_b   1.000
_cell.length_c   1.000
_cell.angle_alpha   90.00
_cell.angle_beta   90.00
_cell.angle_gamma   90.00
#
_symmetry.space_group_name_H-M   'P 1'
#
loop_
_entity.id
_entity.type
_entity.pdbx_description
1 polymer ?
#
loop_
_entity_poly.entity_id
_entity_poly.type
_entity_poly.pdbx_seq_one_letter_code
_entity_poly.pdbx_strand_id
1 'polypeptide(L)'
;MSARRTRKLLTTTAVAVLLSVAVAGLAAPASATASTAVQSAVQHVKEPPLFNAGGKWELYQTNATVHVNLRQDANGTLFGTVSSGNTVGTLREGWVDGNKIYFLVDWSHGPVGRYDGSRGADGRLSGTTFDVTNPSSHANWSTLRQF
;
A
#
# COMPACT_ATOMS: atom_id res chain seq x y z
N MET A 1 18.82 15.33 42.58
CA MET A 1 17.78 14.33 43.00
C MET A 1 17.26 13.66 41.74
N SER A 2 17.70 12.41 41.51
CA SER A 2 17.49 11.63 40.29
C SER A 2 16.38 10.61 40.54
N ALA A 3 15.29 10.67 39.80
CA ALA A 3 14.20 9.69 39.87
C ALA A 3 14.27 8.72 38.69
N ARG A 4 14.79 7.53 38.93
CA ARG A 4 14.76 6.38 38.00
C ARG A 4 13.36 5.81 37.95
N ARG A 5 12.74 5.83 36.75
CA ARG A 5 11.47 5.08 36.48
C ARG A 5 11.83 3.67 35.99
N THR A 6 11.51 2.71 36.84
CA THR A 6 11.60 1.28 36.56
C THR A 6 10.40 0.84 35.70
N ARG A 7 10.64 0.29 34.49
CA ARG A 7 9.59 -0.34 33.69
C ARG A 7 9.43 -1.79 34.15
N LYS A 8 8.22 -2.12 34.62
CA LYS A 8 7.82 -3.51 34.94
C LYS A 8 7.39 -4.22 33.65
N LEU A 9 8.09 -5.29 33.31
CA LEU A 9 7.69 -6.28 32.30
C LEU A 9 6.62 -7.19 32.90
N LEU A 10 5.44 -7.24 32.31
CA LEU A 10 4.38 -8.19 32.62
C LEU A 10 4.52 -9.40 31.72
N THR A 11 4.99 -10.51 32.27
CA THR A 11 4.99 -11.83 31.67
C THR A 11 3.63 -12.49 31.92
N THR A 12 2.87 -12.74 30.86
CA THR A 12 1.60 -13.47 30.91
C THR A 12 1.89 -14.96 30.69
N THR A 13 1.76 -15.77 31.74
CA THR A 13 1.88 -17.22 31.70
C THR A 13 0.51 -17.82 31.39
N ALA A 14 0.38 -18.50 30.27
CA ALA A 14 -0.81 -19.28 29.92
C ALA A 14 -0.74 -20.67 30.59
N VAL A 15 -1.69 -20.95 31.48
CA VAL A 15 -1.88 -22.28 32.10
C VAL A 15 -2.85 -23.08 31.25
N ALA A 16 -2.40 -24.18 30.67
CA ALA A 16 -3.23 -25.16 30.01
C ALA A 16 -3.70 -26.22 31.02
N VAL A 17 -5.00 -26.30 31.25
CA VAL A 17 -5.62 -27.36 32.06
C VAL A 17 -6.06 -28.48 31.13
N LEU A 18 -5.45 -29.65 31.27
CA LEU A 18 -5.85 -30.92 30.62
C LEU A 18 -6.83 -31.65 31.55
N LEU A 19 -8.10 -31.75 31.17
CA LEU A 19 -9.04 -32.70 31.76
C LEU A 19 -9.15 -33.92 30.82
N SER A 20 -8.64 -35.04 31.25
CA SER A 20 -8.84 -36.35 30.64
C SER A 20 -10.06 -37.07 31.19
N VAL A 21 -11.08 -37.34 30.36
CA VAL A 21 -12.17 -38.25 30.65
C VAL A 21 -12.05 -39.44 29.69
N ALA A 22 -11.79 -40.62 30.23
CA ALA A 22 -11.77 -41.89 29.51
C ALA A 22 -13.18 -42.43 29.36
N VAL A 23 -13.66 -42.61 28.12
CA VAL A 23 -14.83 -43.46 27.82
C VAL A 23 -14.41 -44.42 26.70
N ALA A 24 -14.41 -45.70 27.02
CA ALA A 24 -14.15 -46.77 26.09
C ALA A 24 -15.35 -46.98 25.16
N GLY A 25 -15.17 -46.74 23.84
CA GLY A 25 -16.11 -47.10 22.81
C GLY A 25 -15.34 -47.45 21.54
N LEU A 26 -15.38 -48.74 21.11
CA LEU A 26 -14.79 -49.21 19.87
C LEU A 26 -15.54 -48.62 18.68
N ALA A 27 -14.92 -47.65 18.01
CA ALA A 27 -15.27 -47.22 16.67
C ALA A 27 -13.98 -46.93 15.92
N ALA A 28 -13.81 -47.51 14.74
CA ALA A 28 -12.63 -47.35 13.90
C ALA A 28 -12.32 -45.88 13.58
N PRO A 29 -11.07 -45.42 13.66
CA PRO A 29 -10.74 -44.03 13.31
C PRO A 29 -10.73 -43.90 11.79
N ALA A 30 -11.70 -43.16 11.25
CA ALA A 30 -11.54 -42.53 9.96
C ALA A 30 -10.47 -41.43 10.15
N SER A 31 -9.25 -41.71 9.66
CA SER A 31 -8.16 -40.73 9.64
C SER A 31 -8.53 -39.60 8.66
N ALA A 32 -9.23 -38.59 9.15
CA ALA A 32 -9.33 -37.34 8.44
C ALA A 32 -7.96 -36.64 8.53
N THR A 33 -7.11 -36.83 7.52
CA THR A 33 -5.92 -36.01 7.30
C THR A 33 -6.40 -34.57 7.06
N ALA A 34 -6.40 -33.77 8.11
CA ALA A 34 -6.53 -32.34 7.98
C ALA A 34 -5.32 -31.82 7.18
N SER A 35 -5.50 -31.65 5.88
CA SER A 35 -4.55 -30.93 5.04
C SER A 35 -4.50 -29.51 5.52
N THR A 36 -3.52 -29.19 6.34
CA THR A 36 -3.18 -27.82 6.69
C THR A 36 -2.65 -27.16 5.43
N ALA A 37 -3.54 -26.51 4.67
CA ALA A 37 -3.13 -25.65 3.57
C ALA A 37 -2.33 -24.50 4.20
N VAL A 38 -1.02 -24.60 4.16
CA VAL A 38 -0.11 -23.50 4.46
C VAL A 38 -0.31 -22.50 3.34
N GLN A 39 -1.21 -21.53 3.55
CA GLN A 39 -1.29 -20.35 2.72
C GLN A 39 0.02 -19.58 2.94
N SER A 40 1.01 -19.85 2.08
CA SER A 40 2.18 -18.99 1.97
C SER A 40 1.66 -17.61 1.51
N ALA A 41 1.57 -16.68 2.44
CA ALA A 41 1.41 -15.28 2.09
C ALA A 41 2.62 -14.92 1.22
N VAL A 42 2.41 -14.73 -0.07
CA VAL A 42 3.44 -14.21 -0.97
C VAL A 42 3.73 -12.80 -0.49
N GLN A 43 4.81 -12.66 0.29
CA GLN A 43 5.31 -11.35 0.66
C GLN A 43 5.80 -10.68 -0.62
N HIS A 44 5.14 -9.59 -1.00
CA HIS A 44 5.61 -8.77 -2.10
C HIS A 44 6.97 -8.15 -1.70
N VAL A 45 8.03 -8.68 -2.30
CA VAL A 45 9.37 -8.09 -2.16
C VAL A 45 9.41 -6.88 -3.08
N LYS A 46 9.55 -5.69 -2.50
CA LYS A 46 9.65 -4.45 -3.26
C LYS A 46 10.90 -4.47 -4.14
N GLU A 47 10.71 -4.24 -5.45
CA GLU A 47 11.80 -4.16 -6.41
C GLU A 47 12.48 -2.77 -6.35
N PRO A 48 13.78 -2.67 -6.63
CA PRO A 48 14.42 -1.37 -6.79
C PRO A 48 13.70 -0.54 -7.86
N PRO A 49 13.54 0.80 -7.65
CA PRO A 49 12.88 1.65 -8.63
C PRO A 49 13.66 1.69 -9.96
N LEU A 50 12.99 1.43 -11.08
CA LEU A 50 13.58 1.46 -12.42
C LEU A 50 13.51 2.84 -13.07
N PHE A 51 12.89 3.82 -12.42
CA PHE A 51 12.83 5.20 -12.87
C PHE A 51 12.68 6.16 -11.68
N ASN A 52 12.91 7.45 -11.95
CA ASN A 52 12.76 8.52 -10.97
C ASN A 52 11.56 9.40 -11.35
N ALA A 53 10.50 9.35 -10.52
CA ALA A 53 9.29 10.16 -10.68
C ALA A 53 9.41 11.57 -10.05
N GLY A 54 10.57 11.93 -9.50
CA GLY A 54 10.81 13.24 -8.92
C GLY A 54 10.76 14.38 -9.94
N GLY A 55 10.46 15.58 -9.46
CA GLY A 55 10.36 16.80 -10.26
C GLY A 55 8.92 17.23 -10.49
N LYS A 56 8.77 18.22 -11.40
CA LYS A 56 7.47 18.76 -11.83
C LYS A 56 7.06 18.11 -13.15
N TRP A 57 5.82 17.64 -13.22
CA TRP A 57 5.25 17.05 -14.41
C TRP A 57 3.71 17.09 -14.37
N GLU A 58 3.08 16.71 -15.46
CA GLU A 58 1.63 16.71 -15.60
C GLU A 58 1.10 15.32 -15.82
N LEU A 59 -0.02 15.03 -15.18
CA LEU A 59 -0.79 13.82 -15.29
C LEU A 59 -2.14 14.19 -15.93
N TYR A 60 -2.37 13.69 -17.13
CA TYR A 60 -3.58 13.94 -17.90
C TYR A 60 -4.59 12.84 -17.63
N GLN A 61 -5.66 13.18 -16.93
CA GLN A 61 -6.80 12.30 -16.69
C GLN A 61 -7.87 12.52 -17.77
N THR A 62 -8.76 11.56 -17.93
CA THR A 62 -9.92 11.69 -18.82
C THR A 62 -10.84 12.85 -18.46
N ASN A 63 -10.79 13.34 -17.23
CA ASN A 63 -11.67 14.39 -16.69
C ASN A 63 -10.92 15.62 -16.11
N ALA A 64 -9.60 15.59 -16.00
CA ALA A 64 -8.83 16.69 -15.41
C ALA A 64 -7.35 16.61 -15.77
N THR A 65 -6.62 17.71 -15.59
CA THR A 65 -5.15 17.73 -15.57
C THR A 65 -4.68 17.94 -14.15
N VAL A 66 -3.74 17.13 -13.70
CA VAL A 66 -3.10 17.23 -12.38
C VAL A 66 -1.65 17.64 -12.56
N HIS A 67 -1.27 18.76 -11.97
CA HIS A 67 0.11 19.22 -11.88
C HIS A 67 0.77 18.56 -10.68
N VAL A 68 1.87 17.88 -10.90
CA VAL A 68 2.56 17.05 -9.92
C VAL A 68 3.91 17.67 -9.60
N ASN A 69 4.27 17.73 -8.30
CA ASN A 69 5.57 18.18 -7.82
C ASN A 69 6.06 17.22 -6.74
N LEU A 70 6.88 16.24 -7.14
CA LEU A 70 7.32 15.15 -6.28
C LEU A 70 8.83 15.19 -6.03
N ARG A 71 9.22 14.54 -4.92
CA ARG A 71 10.57 14.08 -4.63
C ARG A 71 10.53 12.56 -4.48
N GLN A 72 11.59 11.89 -4.88
CA GLN A 72 11.75 10.45 -4.70
C GLN A 72 13.06 10.19 -3.97
N ASP A 73 13.02 9.34 -2.93
CA ASP A 73 14.24 8.86 -2.27
C ASP A 73 14.88 7.67 -3.01
N ALA A 74 16.03 7.21 -2.54
CA ALA A 74 16.76 6.09 -3.13
C ALA A 74 15.98 4.76 -3.10
N ASN A 75 15.04 4.62 -2.15
CA ASN A 75 14.19 3.44 -2.01
C ASN A 75 12.90 3.52 -2.84
N GLY A 76 12.73 4.58 -3.62
CA GLY A 76 11.54 4.81 -4.44
C GLY A 76 10.36 5.40 -3.68
N THR A 77 10.50 5.85 -2.43
CA THR A 77 9.43 6.51 -1.70
C THR A 77 9.17 7.89 -2.27
N LEU A 78 7.91 8.25 -2.44
CA LEU A 78 7.48 9.51 -3.03
C LEU A 78 6.93 10.46 -1.97
N PHE A 79 7.29 11.73 -2.10
CA PHE A 79 6.81 12.84 -1.25
C PHE A 79 6.46 14.03 -2.15
N GLY A 80 5.49 14.82 -1.75
CA GLY A 80 5.24 16.07 -2.46
C GLY A 80 3.79 16.49 -2.47
N THR A 81 3.47 17.32 -3.47
CA THR A 81 2.17 17.95 -3.63
C THR A 81 1.69 17.83 -5.06
N VAL A 82 0.40 17.96 -5.22
CA VAL A 82 -0.27 18.02 -6.52
C VAL A 82 -1.27 19.18 -6.52
N SER A 83 -1.69 19.61 -7.71
CA SER A 83 -2.79 20.59 -7.84
C SER A 83 -3.62 20.29 -9.08
N SER A 84 -4.90 20.61 -9.03
CA SER A 84 -5.80 20.52 -10.18
C SER A 84 -6.86 21.61 -10.06
N GLY A 85 -6.96 22.50 -11.07
CA GLY A 85 -7.79 23.69 -10.99
C GLY A 85 -7.47 24.52 -9.73
N ASN A 86 -8.47 24.75 -8.90
CA ASN A 86 -8.35 25.54 -7.66
C ASN A 86 -8.07 24.65 -6.42
N THR A 87 -7.79 23.35 -6.59
CA THR A 87 -7.55 22.44 -5.47
C THR A 87 -6.09 22.04 -5.40
N VAL A 88 -5.60 21.84 -4.18
CA VAL A 88 -4.27 21.30 -3.90
C VAL A 88 -4.40 19.98 -3.16
N GLY A 89 -3.41 19.12 -3.32
CA GLY A 89 -3.34 17.85 -2.62
C GLY A 89 -1.93 17.60 -2.09
N THR A 90 -1.85 16.85 -1.01
CA THR A 90 -0.58 16.39 -0.43
C THR A 90 -0.50 14.88 -0.54
N LEU A 91 0.65 14.35 -0.94
CA LEU A 91 0.85 12.91 -0.90
C LEU A 91 0.83 12.42 0.56
N ARG A 92 -0.09 11.52 0.85
CA ARG A 92 -0.16 10.78 2.11
C ARG A 92 0.88 9.68 2.15
N GLU A 93 1.00 8.95 1.03
CA GLU A 93 1.98 7.92 0.78
C GLU A 93 2.22 7.77 -0.73
N GLY A 94 3.35 7.19 -1.11
CA GLY A 94 3.63 6.87 -2.49
C GLY A 94 4.97 6.17 -2.66
N TRP A 95 5.09 5.43 -3.75
CA TRP A 95 6.31 4.70 -4.08
C TRP A 95 6.43 4.38 -5.57
N VAL A 96 7.68 4.17 -5.99
CA VAL A 96 8.05 3.49 -7.24
C VAL A 96 8.62 2.12 -6.87
N ASP A 97 8.13 1.07 -7.53
CA ASP A 97 8.49 -0.32 -7.31
C ASP A 97 8.70 -1.00 -8.67
N GLY A 98 9.95 -1.28 -9.02
CA GLY A 98 10.29 -1.66 -10.38
C GLY A 98 9.82 -0.61 -11.39
N ASN A 99 8.96 -1.02 -12.33
CA ASN A 99 8.33 -0.14 -13.32
C ASN A 99 6.96 0.40 -12.90
N LYS A 100 6.50 0.15 -11.66
CA LYS A 100 5.22 0.58 -11.13
C LYS A 100 5.33 1.86 -10.33
N ILE A 101 4.28 2.66 -10.33
CA ILE A 101 4.11 3.83 -9.49
C ILE A 101 2.76 3.77 -8.78
N TYR A 102 2.77 4.15 -7.52
CA TYR A 102 1.59 4.25 -6.69
C TYR A 102 1.68 5.48 -5.80
N PHE A 103 0.57 6.18 -5.60
CA PHE A 103 0.47 7.21 -4.57
C PHE A 103 -0.98 7.52 -4.17
N LEU A 104 -1.15 7.89 -2.91
CA LEU A 104 -2.40 8.45 -2.35
C LEU A 104 -2.26 9.95 -2.16
N VAL A 105 -3.31 10.67 -2.50
CA VAL A 105 -3.39 12.12 -2.39
C VAL A 105 -4.55 12.52 -1.51
N ASP A 106 -4.26 13.26 -0.45
CA ASP A 106 -5.26 13.99 0.34
C ASP A 106 -5.56 15.32 -0.34
N TRP A 107 -6.71 15.44 -0.95
CA TRP A 107 -7.15 16.66 -1.61
C TRP A 107 -7.77 17.67 -0.61
N SER A 108 -7.48 18.94 -0.79
CA SER A 108 -7.94 20.02 0.11
C SER A 108 -9.47 20.16 0.19
N HIS A 109 -10.22 19.61 -0.75
CA HIS A 109 -11.69 19.61 -0.77
C HIS A 109 -12.32 18.29 -0.26
N GLY A 110 -11.52 17.36 0.31
CA GLY A 110 -11.98 16.19 1.07
C GLY A 110 -11.73 14.82 0.45
N PRO A 111 -11.81 14.56 -0.87
CA PRO A 111 -11.55 13.25 -1.45
C PRO A 111 -10.13 12.77 -1.21
N VAL A 112 -9.96 11.44 -1.18
CA VAL A 112 -8.65 10.78 -1.19
C VAL A 112 -8.47 10.09 -2.52
N GLY A 113 -7.63 10.65 -3.38
CA GLY A 113 -7.33 10.09 -4.69
C GLY A 113 -6.25 9.02 -4.60
N ARG A 114 -6.56 7.80 -5.08
CA ARG A 114 -5.57 6.75 -5.30
C ARG A 114 -5.15 6.72 -6.75
N TYR A 115 -3.83 6.65 -6.96
CA TYR A 115 -3.22 6.61 -8.29
C TYR A 115 -2.37 5.36 -8.40
N ASP A 116 -2.70 4.49 -9.35
CA ASP A 116 -1.95 3.29 -9.71
C ASP A 116 -1.51 3.40 -11.16
N GLY A 117 -0.25 3.08 -11.45
CA GLY A 117 0.26 3.16 -12.81
C GLY A 117 1.56 2.41 -13.02
N SER A 118 2.01 2.44 -14.27
CA SER A 118 3.29 1.84 -14.66
C SER A 118 3.96 2.64 -15.78
N ARG A 119 5.27 2.48 -15.88
CA ARG A 119 6.06 3.01 -16.98
C ARG A 119 5.98 2.06 -18.17
N GLY A 120 5.51 2.56 -19.30
CA GLY A 120 5.47 1.84 -20.55
C GLY A 120 6.83 1.73 -21.25
N ALA A 121 6.87 0.99 -22.35
CA ALA A 121 8.07 0.85 -23.18
C ALA A 121 8.53 2.16 -23.85
N ASP A 122 7.59 3.11 -24.02
CA ASP A 122 7.86 4.47 -24.51
C ASP A 122 8.42 5.40 -23.43
N GLY A 123 8.62 4.91 -22.21
CA GLY A 123 9.11 5.66 -21.06
C GLY A 123 8.06 6.51 -20.36
N ARG A 124 6.82 6.57 -20.85
CA ARG A 124 5.74 7.34 -20.24
C ARG A 124 5.03 6.55 -19.15
N LEU A 125 4.43 7.27 -18.21
CA LEU A 125 3.56 6.65 -17.20
C LEU A 125 2.12 6.68 -17.67
N SER A 126 1.39 5.61 -17.37
CA SER A 126 -0.06 5.53 -17.53
C SER A 126 -0.67 4.65 -16.45
N GLY A 127 -1.97 4.84 -16.20
CA GLY A 127 -2.65 4.08 -15.16
C GLY A 127 -4.08 4.51 -14.93
N THR A 128 -4.56 4.21 -13.72
CA THR A 128 -5.90 4.54 -13.26
C THR A 128 -5.87 5.31 -11.95
N THR A 129 -6.90 6.09 -11.71
CA THR A 129 -7.13 6.76 -10.43
C THR A 129 -8.59 6.62 -10.03
N PHE A 130 -8.84 6.60 -8.72
CA PHE A 130 -10.18 6.63 -8.17
C PHE A 130 -10.18 7.29 -6.78
N ASP A 131 -11.36 7.78 -6.39
CA ASP A 131 -11.60 8.24 -5.02
C ASP A 131 -11.77 7.03 -4.10
N VAL A 132 -10.95 6.92 -3.06
CA VAL A 132 -10.98 5.81 -2.09
C VAL A 132 -12.32 5.73 -1.37
N THR A 133 -12.98 6.88 -1.15
CA THR A 133 -14.29 6.95 -0.46
C THR A 133 -15.47 6.73 -1.41
N ASN A 134 -15.25 6.92 -2.72
CA ASN A 134 -16.24 6.69 -3.77
C ASN A 134 -15.58 6.03 -4.99
N PRO A 135 -15.31 4.72 -4.97
CA PRO A 135 -14.58 4.02 -6.03
C PRO A 135 -15.23 4.05 -7.42
N SER A 136 -16.52 4.40 -7.52
CA SER A 136 -17.18 4.64 -8.81
C SER A 136 -16.69 5.91 -9.52
N SER A 137 -16.12 6.86 -8.75
CA SER A 137 -15.43 8.04 -9.30
C SER A 137 -14.00 7.66 -9.68
N HIS A 138 -13.80 7.30 -10.95
CA HIS A 138 -12.51 6.83 -11.48
C HIS A 138 -12.18 7.48 -12.81
N ALA A 139 -10.90 7.48 -13.17
CA ALA A 139 -10.40 7.97 -14.45
C ALA A 139 -9.15 7.18 -14.89
N ASN A 140 -8.90 7.13 -16.19
CA ASN A 140 -7.60 6.75 -16.73
C ASN A 140 -6.71 7.99 -16.80
N TRP A 141 -5.40 7.78 -16.69
CA TRP A 141 -4.42 8.86 -16.79
C TRP A 141 -3.16 8.46 -17.55
N SER A 142 -2.47 9.44 -18.09
CA SER A 142 -1.18 9.27 -18.75
C SER A 142 -0.31 10.52 -18.61
N THR A 143 0.97 10.41 -18.99
CA THR A 143 1.92 11.52 -19.00
C THR A 143 2.49 11.74 -20.41
N LEU A 144 2.90 12.97 -20.71
CA LEU A 144 3.71 13.26 -21.91
C LEU A 144 5.21 13.16 -21.61
N ARG A 145 5.61 13.40 -20.36
CA ARG A 145 6.98 13.22 -19.90
C ARG A 145 7.40 11.74 -19.97
N GLN A 146 8.64 11.50 -20.40
CA GLN A 146 9.34 10.23 -20.27
C GLN A 146 10.16 10.21 -18.97
N PHE A 147 10.25 9.05 -18.35
CA PHE A 147 10.89 8.84 -17.05
C PHE A 147 12.02 7.84 -17.13
#